data_ee4313d708f81cd5c9f7ef443e00dff5
#
_entry.id   ee4313d708f81cd5c9f7ef443e00dff5
#
_cell.length_a   1.000
_cell.length_b   1.000
_cell.length_c   1.000
_cell.angle_alpha   90.00
_cell.angle_beta   90.00
_cell.angle_gamma   90.00
#
_symmetry.space_group_name_H-M   'P 1'
#
loop_
_entity.id
_entity.type
_entity.pdbx_description
1 polymer ?
#
loop_
_entity_poly.entity_id
_entity_poly.type
_entity_poly.pdbx_seq_one_letter_code
_entity_poly.pdbx_strand_id
1 'polypeptide(L)'
;SALSEVDRVHLLAEAGKLAYHQRDRHITDPSFADIPVDWLLSEAHAASLDAMIDPTKAGNFHNSDFPSHSDTTYLCCVDRDGNAISFINSLFSGFGSAIMAPKSGVMLQNRGSSFCVDAEHVNRIEGGKRPMHTIIPGMVMRNGKTIAPFGVMGGQYQSVGHTNFLSHVTDRGLDVQ
;
A
#
# COMPACT_ATOMS: atom_id res chain seq x y z
N SER A 1 -17.80 14.02 -20.29
CA SER A 1 -18.27 12.64 -20.45
C SER A 1 -17.62 11.79 -19.38
N ALA A 2 -18.34 10.84 -18.80
CA ALA A 2 -17.75 9.90 -17.87
C ALA A 2 -16.67 9.07 -18.61
N LEU A 3 -15.55 8.80 -17.92
CA LEU A 3 -14.49 7.91 -18.44
C LEU A 3 -15.08 6.52 -18.76
N SER A 4 -14.60 5.91 -19.84
CA SER A 4 -14.90 4.50 -20.09
C SER A 4 -14.26 3.62 -19.02
N GLU A 5 -14.75 2.40 -18.83
CA GLU A 5 -14.14 1.47 -17.86
C GLU A 5 -12.69 1.15 -18.23
N VAL A 6 -12.39 1.03 -19.49
CA VAL A 6 -11.03 0.77 -20.00
C VAL A 6 -10.10 1.94 -19.67
N ASP A 7 -10.54 3.18 -19.96
CA ASP A 7 -9.74 4.37 -19.65
C ASP A 7 -9.50 4.52 -18.14
N ARG A 8 -10.52 4.23 -17.33
CA ARG A 8 -10.40 4.27 -15.87
C ARG A 8 -9.37 3.26 -15.35
N VAL A 9 -9.45 2.02 -15.82
CA VAL A 9 -8.48 0.98 -15.44
C VAL A 9 -7.07 1.36 -15.87
N HIS A 10 -6.92 1.89 -17.09
CA HIS A 10 -5.64 2.37 -17.59
C HIS A 10 -5.06 3.48 -16.69
N LEU A 11 -5.83 4.53 -16.40
CA LEU A 11 -5.39 5.65 -15.57
C LEU A 11 -5.02 5.20 -14.14
N LEU A 12 -5.82 4.33 -13.52
CA LEU A 12 -5.51 3.79 -12.19
C LEU A 12 -4.23 2.95 -12.19
N ALA A 13 -3.99 2.17 -13.24
CA ALA A 13 -2.77 1.39 -13.37
C ALA A 13 -1.53 2.28 -13.55
N GLU A 14 -1.62 3.31 -14.39
CA GLU A 14 -0.53 4.26 -14.61
C GLU A 14 -0.22 5.07 -13.34
N ALA A 15 -1.25 5.59 -12.67
CA ALA A 15 -1.10 6.29 -11.40
C ALA A 15 -0.48 5.39 -10.33
N GLY A 16 -0.88 4.11 -10.26
CA GLY A 16 -0.31 3.11 -9.36
C GLY A 16 1.18 2.88 -9.61
N LYS A 17 1.60 2.77 -10.88
CA LYS A 17 3.02 2.63 -11.25
C LYS A 17 3.84 3.85 -10.83
N LEU A 18 3.33 5.05 -11.07
CA LEU A 18 3.97 6.30 -10.65
C LEU A 18 4.07 6.40 -9.12
N ALA A 19 3.00 6.06 -8.40
CA ALA A 19 3.00 6.06 -6.94
C ALA A 19 4.04 5.07 -6.37
N TYR A 20 4.16 3.87 -6.94
CA TYR A 20 5.19 2.92 -6.55
C TYR A 20 6.60 3.41 -6.86
N HIS A 21 6.80 4.07 -8.00
CA HIS A 21 8.07 4.70 -8.32
C HIS A 21 8.46 5.76 -7.28
N GLN A 22 7.53 6.59 -6.83
CA GLN A 22 7.77 7.57 -5.76
C GLN A 22 8.03 6.89 -4.41
N ARG A 23 7.27 5.86 -4.07
CA ARG A 23 7.48 5.05 -2.87
C ARG A 23 8.91 4.51 -2.81
N ASP A 24 9.36 3.86 -3.87
CA ASP A 24 10.67 3.21 -3.90
C ASP A 24 11.83 4.20 -3.79
N ARG A 25 11.61 5.44 -4.20
CA ARG A 25 12.60 6.53 -4.09
C ARG A 25 12.63 7.23 -2.74
N HIS A 26 11.53 7.23 -1.99
CA HIS A 26 11.38 8.12 -0.83
C HIS A 26 11.00 7.39 0.45
N ILE A 27 10.33 6.23 0.38
CA ILE A 27 9.79 5.59 1.59
C ILE A 27 10.78 4.62 2.20
N THR A 28 11.09 4.86 3.48
CA THR A 28 11.95 4.03 4.31
C THR A 28 11.59 4.25 5.78
N ASP A 29 12.40 3.74 6.71
CA ASP A 29 12.26 4.06 8.14
C ASP A 29 12.56 5.55 8.37
N PRO A 30 11.61 6.36 8.89
CA PRO A 30 11.80 7.78 9.12
C PRO A 30 12.89 8.13 10.15
N SER A 31 13.36 7.15 10.93
CA SER A 31 14.51 7.33 11.81
C SER A 31 15.85 7.35 11.06
N PHE A 32 15.85 6.98 9.77
CA PHE A 32 17.04 6.84 8.92
C PHE A 32 17.09 7.79 7.72
N ALA A 33 15.98 8.45 7.41
CA ALA A 33 15.92 9.45 6.36
C ALA A 33 14.75 10.43 6.58
N ASP A 34 14.94 11.65 6.09
CA ASP A 34 13.86 12.63 6.02
C ASP A 34 12.95 12.31 4.83
N ILE A 35 11.70 11.93 5.12
CA ILE A 35 10.70 11.58 4.12
C ILE A 35 9.87 12.82 3.82
N PRO A 36 9.86 13.34 2.58
CA PRO A 36 9.15 14.57 2.23
C PRO A 36 7.64 14.34 2.10
N VAL A 37 6.97 13.98 3.22
CA VAL A 37 5.56 13.56 3.23
C VAL A 37 4.64 14.66 2.69
N ASP A 38 4.80 15.90 3.12
CA ASP A 38 3.97 17.02 2.69
C ASP A 38 4.07 17.27 1.17
N TRP A 39 5.28 17.12 0.63
CA TRP A 39 5.49 17.23 -0.80
C TRP A 39 4.87 16.04 -1.55
N LEU A 40 5.08 14.81 -1.09
CA LEU A 40 4.49 13.60 -1.70
C LEU A 40 2.96 13.65 -1.76
N LEU A 41 2.33 14.28 -0.76
CA LEU A 41 0.88 14.41 -0.65
C LEU A 41 0.34 15.73 -1.25
N SER A 42 1.19 16.59 -1.83
CA SER A 42 0.75 17.87 -2.37
C SER A 42 0.01 17.72 -3.70
N GLU A 43 -0.95 18.60 -3.93
CA GLU A 43 -1.66 18.69 -5.22
C GLU A 43 -0.71 19.00 -6.38
N ALA A 44 0.32 19.81 -6.14
CA ALA A 44 1.31 20.16 -7.16
C ALA A 44 2.12 18.93 -7.59
N HIS A 45 2.49 18.07 -6.64
CA HIS A 45 3.18 16.82 -6.96
C HIS A 45 2.25 15.85 -7.69
N ALA A 46 1.01 15.69 -7.22
CA ALA A 46 0.00 14.87 -7.90
C ALA A 46 -0.21 15.31 -9.35
N ALA A 47 -0.37 16.62 -9.59
CA ALA A 47 -0.51 17.18 -10.94
C ALA A 47 0.73 16.94 -11.81
N SER A 48 1.94 16.97 -11.24
CA SER A 48 3.16 16.66 -11.97
C SER A 48 3.24 15.20 -12.41
N LEU A 49 2.74 14.27 -11.58
CA LEU A 49 2.67 12.86 -11.92
C LEU A 49 1.57 12.58 -12.96
N ASP A 50 0.40 13.22 -12.82
CA ASP A 50 -0.70 13.12 -13.79
C ASP A 50 -0.26 13.54 -15.19
N ALA A 51 0.52 14.61 -15.31
CA ALA A 51 1.08 15.08 -16.57
C ALA A 51 2.05 14.09 -17.26
N MET A 52 2.51 13.06 -16.55
CA MET A 52 3.35 11.99 -17.10
C MET A 52 2.54 10.83 -17.68
N ILE A 53 1.24 10.78 -17.43
CA ILE A 53 0.37 9.70 -17.92
C ILE A 53 -0.03 9.97 -19.37
N ASP A 54 0.29 9.05 -20.26
CA ASP A 54 -0.26 9.03 -21.62
C ASP A 54 -1.58 8.24 -21.60
N PRO A 55 -2.73 8.88 -21.91
CA PRO A 55 -4.03 8.20 -21.85
C PRO A 55 -4.20 7.08 -22.89
N THR A 56 -3.30 6.96 -23.86
CA THR A 56 -3.39 5.99 -24.96
C THR A 56 -2.31 4.92 -24.92
N LYS A 57 -1.31 5.07 -24.04
CA LYS A 57 -0.12 4.22 -24.05
C LYS A 57 0.36 3.92 -22.63
N ALA A 58 0.72 2.67 -22.38
CA ALA A 58 1.34 2.26 -21.14
C ALA A 58 2.73 2.89 -20.96
N GLY A 59 2.94 3.59 -19.86
CA GLY A 59 4.23 4.13 -19.46
C GLY A 59 5.19 3.03 -18.98
N ASN A 60 6.48 3.25 -19.16
CA ASN A 60 7.53 2.38 -18.64
C ASN A 60 8.19 3.04 -17.41
N PHE A 61 7.65 2.73 -16.24
CA PHE A 61 8.20 3.18 -14.97
C PHE A 61 8.89 2.01 -14.28
N HIS A 62 10.16 2.17 -13.92
CA HIS A 62 10.87 1.16 -13.16
C HIS A 62 10.34 1.11 -11.72
N ASN A 63 9.83 -0.02 -11.33
CA ASN A 63 9.41 -0.33 -9.97
C ASN A 63 10.24 -1.51 -9.47
N SER A 64 10.44 -1.59 -8.16
CA SER A 64 11.14 -2.71 -7.57
C SER A 64 10.39 -4.03 -7.84
N ASP A 65 11.12 -5.06 -8.20
CA ASP A 65 10.59 -6.42 -8.32
C ASP A 65 10.30 -6.97 -6.91
N PHE A 66 9.03 -7.16 -6.59
CA PHE A 66 8.62 -7.77 -5.33
C PHE A 66 8.08 -9.19 -5.55
N PRO A 67 8.27 -10.10 -4.59
CA PRO A 67 7.70 -11.43 -4.67
C PRO A 67 6.20 -11.39 -4.89
N SER A 68 5.69 -12.17 -5.83
CA SER A 68 4.29 -12.19 -6.24
C SER A 68 3.34 -12.85 -5.23
N HIS A 69 3.88 -13.52 -4.21
CA HIS A 69 3.11 -14.27 -3.22
C HIS A 69 3.23 -13.63 -1.85
N SER A 70 2.14 -13.05 -1.36
CA SER A 70 2.01 -12.54 0.00
C SER A 70 0.79 -13.18 0.64
N ASP A 71 0.94 -13.61 1.89
CA ASP A 71 -0.13 -14.17 2.69
C ASP A 71 -0.53 -13.15 3.77
N THR A 72 -1.78 -12.74 3.76
CA THR A 72 -2.28 -11.68 4.62
C THR A 72 -3.73 -11.98 5.01
N THR A 73 -4.08 -11.71 6.26
CA THR A 73 -5.46 -11.78 6.75
C THR A 73 -5.92 -10.40 7.20
N TYR A 74 -7.09 -10.00 6.72
CA TYR A 74 -7.79 -8.80 7.16
C TYR A 74 -9.03 -9.17 7.96
N LEU A 75 -9.30 -8.43 9.03
CA LEU A 75 -10.57 -8.48 9.75
C LEU A 75 -10.98 -7.07 10.19
N CYS A 76 -12.27 -6.86 10.33
CA CYS A 76 -12.82 -5.65 10.93
C CYS A 76 -14.00 -5.99 11.83
N CYS A 77 -14.24 -5.13 12.79
CA CYS A 77 -15.38 -5.23 13.69
C CYS A 77 -15.86 -3.83 14.06
N VAL A 78 -17.17 -3.67 14.17
CA VAL A 78 -17.81 -2.45 14.68
C VAL A 78 -18.81 -2.87 15.74
N ASP A 79 -18.74 -2.27 16.92
CA ASP A 79 -19.69 -2.54 17.98
C ASP A 79 -20.91 -1.60 17.93
N ARG A 80 -21.89 -1.84 18.82
CA ARG A 80 -23.12 -1.02 18.89
C ARG A 80 -22.89 0.43 19.28
N ASP A 81 -21.76 0.73 19.92
CA ASP A 81 -21.40 2.07 20.39
C ASP A 81 -20.61 2.84 19.30
N GLY A 82 -20.34 2.19 18.16
CA GLY A 82 -19.62 2.77 17.02
C GLY A 82 -18.09 2.69 17.16
N ASN A 83 -17.58 1.97 18.17
CA ASN A 83 -16.16 1.65 18.22
C ASN A 83 -15.83 0.67 17.10
N ALA A 84 -14.75 0.94 16.36
CA ALA A 84 -14.39 0.16 15.18
C ALA A 84 -12.91 -0.20 15.21
N ILE A 85 -12.63 -1.40 14.74
CA ILE A 85 -11.27 -1.87 14.46
C ILE A 85 -11.12 -2.26 13.01
N SER A 86 -9.98 -1.88 12.43
CA SER A 86 -9.51 -2.34 11.12
C SER A 86 -8.15 -2.98 11.35
N PHE A 87 -8.05 -4.30 11.13
CA PHE A 87 -6.91 -5.07 11.57
C PHE A 87 -6.37 -5.97 10.45
N ILE A 88 -5.06 -5.88 10.23
CA ILE A 88 -4.34 -6.75 9.28
C ILE A 88 -3.24 -7.49 10.02
N ASN A 89 -3.15 -8.80 9.78
CA ASN A 89 -2.07 -9.65 10.22
C ASN A 89 -1.39 -10.32 9.03
N SER A 90 -0.06 -10.32 9.00
CA SER A 90 0.70 -10.86 7.87
C SER A 90 2.11 -11.22 8.28
N LEU A 91 2.60 -12.33 7.77
CA LEU A 91 4.00 -12.72 7.84
C LEU A 91 4.82 -12.21 6.64
N PHE A 92 4.18 -11.50 5.70
CA PHE A 92 4.62 -11.03 4.39
C PHE A 92 4.52 -12.13 3.34
N SER A 93 5.46 -13.06 3.22
CA SER A 93 5.30 -14.25 2.35
C SER A 93 4.59 -15.38 3.10
N GLY A 94 4.03 -16.34 2.39
CA GLY A 94 3.43 -17.54 2.98
C GLY A 94 4.39 -18.21 3.96
N PHE A 95 3.94 -18.48 5.19
CA PHE A 95 4.77 -18.98 6.30
C PHE A 95 5.96 -18.09 6.70
N GLY A 96 6.03 -16.84 6.23
CA GLY A 96 7.06 -15.86 6.58
C GLY A 96 8.47 -16.36 6.31
N SER A 97 9.32 -16.37 7.32
CA SER A 97 10.70 -16.90 7.25
C SER A 97 10.79 -18.43 7.29
N ALA A 98 9.67 -19.14 7.43
CA ALA A 98 9.59 -20.58 7.73
C ALA A 98 10.29 -20.99 9.05
N ILE A 99 10.58 -20.01 9.91
CA ILE A 99 11.18 -20.23 11.23
C ILE A 99 10.11 -20.02 12.29
N MET A 100 9.91 -20.99 13.14
CA MET A 100 9.02 -20.94 14.28
C MET A 100 9.82 -20.81 15.58
N ALA A 101 9.45 -19.88 16.43
CA ALA A 101 10.03 -19.74 17.76
C ALA A 101 9.59 -20.93 18.63
N PRO A 102 10.49 -21.83 19.06
CA PRO A 102 10.08 -23.13 19.61
C PRO A 102 9.35 -23.06 20.95
N LYS A 103 9.55 -21.98 21.71
CA LYS A 103 8.90 -21.81 23.02
C LYS A 103 7.50 -21.19 22.94
N SER A 104 7.25 -20.36 21.94
CA SER A 104 5.96 -19.63 21.79
C SER A 104 5.08 -20.17 20.67
N GLY A 105 5.62 -20.97 19.75
CA GLY A 105 4.92 -21.39 18.55
C GLY A 105 4.70 -20.28 17.50
N VAL A 106 5.28 -19.08 17.71
CA VAL A 106 5.12 -17.95 16.81
C VAL A 106 5.98 -18.14 15.56
N MET A 107 5.34 -18.07 14.39
CA MET A 107 6.03 -17.99 13.11
C MET A 107 6.63 -16.62 12.92
N LEU A 108 7.89 -16.55 12.51
CA LEU A 108 8.59 -15.27 12.30
C LEU A 108 8.33 -14.76 10.88
N GLN A 109 8.00 -13.48 10.78
CA GLN A 109 7.79 -12.79 9.51
C GLN A 109 9.11 -12.65 8.73
N ASN A 110 9.03 -12.43 7.41
CA ASN A 110 10.20 -12.24 6.53
C ASN A 110 10.23 -10.87 5.84
N ARG A 111 9.70 -9.82 6.46
CA ARG A 111 9.67 -8.47 5.86
C ARG A 111 11.03 -7.86 5.60
N GLY A 112 12.09 -8.38 6.21
CA GLY A 112 13.46 -8.01 5.87
C GLY A 112 13.83 -8.21 4.40
N SER A 113 13.11 -9.09 3.68
CA SER A 113 13.28 -9.25 2.23
C SER A 113 12.88 -8.02 1.41
N SER A 114 12.19 -7.04 2.00
CA SER A 114 11.87 -5.77 1.35
C SER A 114 12.99 -4.74 1.39
N PHE A 115 14.09 -4.99 2.12
CA PHE A 115 15.27 -4.14 2.05
C PHE A 115 15.98 -4.26 0.71
N CYS A 116 16.57 -3.15 0.26
CA CYS A 116 17.45 -3.13 -0.89
C CYS A 116 18.89 -3.40 -0.47
N VAL A 117 19.64 -4.14 -1.29
CA VAL A 117 21.07 -4.43 -1.07
C VAL A 117 21.98 -3.34 -1.68
N ASP A 118 21.44 -2.45 -2.51
CA ASP A 118 22.15 -1.29 -3.03
C ASP A 118 22.40 -0.29 -1.89
N ALA A 119 23.65 0.03 -1.64
CA ALA A 119 24.08 0.93 -0.56
C ALA A 119 23.58 2.37 -0.70
N GLU A 120 23.28 2.80 -1.93
CA GLU A 120 22.78 4.14 -2.22
C GLU A 120 21.23 4.22 -2.15
N HIS A 121 20.57 3.09 -2.05
CA HIS A 121 19.12 3.06 -2.03
C HIS A 121 18.56 3.54 -0.67
N VAL A 122 17.52 4.37 -0.68
CA VAL A 122 16.89 4.89 0.54
C VAL A 122 16.45 3.78 1.50
N ASN A 123 15.94 2.67 0.99
CA ASN A 123 15.52 1.49 1.77
C ASN A 123 16.61 0.39 1.83
N ARG A 124 17.90 0.77 1.81
CA ARG A 124 19.00 -0.17 1.98
C ARG A 124 18.93 -0.89 3.33
N ILE A 125 19.46 -2.10 3.38
CA ILE A 125 19.59 -2.84 4.64
C ILE A 125 20.58 -2.13 5.56
N GLU A 126 20.20 -1.92 6.82
CA GLU A 126 21.02 -1.23 7.81
C GLU A 126 20.65 -1.72 9.22
N GLY A 127 21.63 -1.75 10.14
CA GLY A 127 21.41 -2.22 11.50
C GLY A 127 20.42 -1.35 12.27
N GLY A 128 19.42 -1.98 12.90
CA GLY A 128 18.37 -1.29 13.66
C GLY A 128 17.25 -0.66 12.83
N LYS A 129 17.36 -0.66 11.50
CA LYS A 129 16.37 -0.11 10.58
C LYS A 129 15.16 -1.03 10.42
N ARG A 130 13.97 -0.45 10.43
CA ARG A 130 12.73 -1.17 10.15
C ARG A 130 12.56 -1.35 8.64
N PRO A 131 12.19 -2.56 8.17
CA PRO A 131 11.88 -2.76 6.76
C PRO A 131 10.61 -2.00 6.37
N MET A 132 10.53 -1.60 5.11
CA MET A 132 9.30 -1.02 4.54
C MET A 132 8.12 -1.96 4.77
N HIS A 133 7.01 -1.40 5.24
CA HIS A 133 5.82 -2.16 5.60
C HIS A 133 4.75 -2.04 4.53
N THR A 134 4.01 -3.14 4.27
CA THR A 134 2.95 -3.20 3.27
C THR A 134 1.54 -3.27 3.86
N ILE A 135 1.41 -3.38 5.19
CA ILE A 135 0.12 -3.48 5.89
C ILE A 135 -0.44 -2.08 6.12
N ILE A 136 -1.65 -1.83 5.62
CA ILE A 136 -2.30 -0.51 5.66
C ILE A 136 -3.80 -0.64 5.97
N PRO A 137 -4.21 -1.09 7.17
CA PRO A 137 -5.64 -1.13 7.51
C PRO A 137 -6.23 0.28 7.42
N GLY A 138 -7.35 0.41 6.71
CA GLY A 138 -8.00 1.69 6.43
C GLY A 138 -9.26 1.92 7.26
N MET A 139 -9.64 3.20 7.40
CA MET A 139 -10.86 3.62 8.08
C MET A 139 -11.48 4.80 7.33
N VAL A 140 -12.70 4.66 6.86
CA VAL A 140 -13.47 5.80 6.32
C VAL A 140 -14.16 6.51 7.48
N MET A 141 -13.92 7.80 7.60
CA MET A 141 -14.48 8.66 8.64
C MET A 141 -15.32 9.78 8.02
N ARG A 142 -16.39 10.20 8.70
CA ARG A 142 -17.17 11.40 8.35
C ARG A 142 -17.55 12.13 9.62
N ASN A 143 -17.16 13.41 9.72
CA ASN A 143 -17.45 14.26 10.89
C ASN A 143 -17.02 13.61 12.22
N GLY A 144 -15.84 12.98 12.25
CA GLY A 144 -15.31 12.34 13.45
C GLY A 144 -15.93 10.98 13.80
N LYS A 145 -16.87 10.48 12.98
CA LYS A 145 -17.50 9.16 13.17
C LYS A 145 -17.00 8.16 12.16
N THR A 146 -16.81 6.93 12.60
CA THR A 146 -16.51 5.80 11.72
C THR A 146 -17.69 5.52 10.80
N ILE A 147 -17.42 5.44 9.50
CA ILE A 147 -18.37 5.02 8.47
C ILE A 147 -18.10 3.55 8.09
N ALA A 148 -16.86 3.21 7.80
CA ALA A 148 -16.47 1.86 7.42
C ALA A 148 -14.99 1.60 7.69
N PRO A 149 -14.62 0.59 8.48
CA PRO A 149 -13.29 0.00 8.41
C PRO A 149 -13.15 -0.78 7.10
N PHE A 150 -11.99 -0.72 6.48
CA PHE A 150 -11.73 -1.46 5.25
C PHE A 150 -10.27 -1.89 5.15
N GLY A 151 -10.02 -2.90 4.34
CA GLY A 151 -8.67 -3.37 4.07
C GLY A 151 -8.63 -4.33 2.89
N VAL A 152 -7.50 -4.34 2.20
CA VAL A 152 -7.21 -5.22 1.09
C VAL A 152 -6.00 -6.07 1.43
N MET A 153 -6.04 -7.35 1.11
CA MET A 153 -4.92 -8.27 1.23
C MET A 153 -4.11 -8.29 -0.07
N GLY A 154 -2.87 -8.77 -0.04
CA GLY A 154 -2.06 -8.93 -1.26
C GLY A 154 -0.69 -8.24 -1.22
N GLY A 155 -0.09 -8.05 -0.04
CA GLY A 155 1.24 -7.46 0.09
C GLY A 155 1.35 -6.09 -0.53
N GLN A 156 2.18 -5.95 -1.55
CA GLN A 156 2.39 -4.67 -2.26
C GLN A 156 1.12 -4.15 -2.95
N TYR A 157 0.20 -5.02 -3.35
CA TYR A 157 -1.06 -4.62 -3.97
C TYR A 157 -1.96 -3.80 -3.05
N GLN A 158 -1.79 -3.86 -1.73
CA GLN A 158 -2.71 -3.25 -0.77
C GLN A 158 -2.97 -1.76 -1.03
N SER A 159 -1.95 -0.97 -1.37
CA SER A 159 -2.13 0.47 -1.65
C SER A 159 -2.98 0.72 -2.90
N VAL A 160 -2.69 0.03 -3.99
CA VAL A 160 -3.47 0.12 -5.24
C VAL A 160 -4.88 -0.46 -5.06
N GLY A 161 -4.98 -1.58 -4.33
CA GLY A 161 -6.26 -2.20 -4.00
C GLY A 161 -7.16 -1.29 -3.17
N HIS A 162 -6.61 -0.54 -2.20
CA HIS A 162 -7.35 0.48 -1.45
C HIS A 162 -7.86 1.59 -2.36
N THR A 163 -7.02 2.10 -3.27
CA THR A 163 -7.43 3.13 -4.22
C THR A 163 -8.54 2.65 -5.14
N ASN A 164 -8.42 1.43 -5.66
CA ASN A 164 -9.47 0.80 -6.47
C ASN A 164 -10.78 0.65 -5.70
N PHE A 165 -10.73 0.09 -4.48
CA PHE A 165 -11.90 -0.10 -3.64
C PHE A 165 -12.59 1.25 -3.36
N LEU A 166 -11.84 2.25 -2.91
CA LEU A 166 -12.40 3.57 -2.60
C LEU A 166 -12.98 4.23 -3.85
N SER A 167 -12.30 4.20 -5.00
CA SER A 167 -12.81 4.75 -6.26
C SER A 167 -14.11 4.05 -6.70
N HIS A 168 -14.24 2.74 -6.51
CA HIS A 168 -15.49 2.05 -6.82
C HIS A 168 -16.64 2.51 -5.92
N VAL A 169 -16.39 2.66 -4.62
CA VAL A 169 -17.44 3.03 -3.66
C VAL A 169 -17.77 4.53 -3.73
N THR A 170 -16.74 5.40 -3.77
CA THR A 170 -16.94 6.87 -3.67
C THR A 170 -17.26 7.51 -5.00
N ASP A 171 -16.58 7.13 -6.08
CA ASP A 171 -16.71 7.80 -7.37
C ASP A 171 -17.81 7.19 -8.24
N ARG A 172 -18.05 5.89 -8.09
CA ARG A 172 -19.03 5.15 -8.88
C ARG A 172 -20.30 4.78 -8.11
N GLY A 173 -20.29 4.91 -6.79
CA GLY A 173 -21.42 4.54 -5.94
C GLY A 173 -21.75 3.04 -5.96
N LEU A 174 -20.75 2.19 -6.26
CA LEU A 174 -20.91 0.75 -6.21
C LEU A 174 -20.95 0.26 -4.75
N ASP A 175 -21.59 -0.88 -4.52
CA ASP A 175 -21.57 -1.55 -3.23
C ASP A 175 -20.22 -2.28 -2.98
N VAL A 176 -20.09 -2.92 -1.83
CA VAL A 176 -18.86 -3.60 -1.42
C VAL A 176 -18.71 -5.03 -1.95
N GLN A 177 -19.66 -5.47 -2.80
CA GLN A 177 -19.64 -6.80 -3.43
C GLN A 177 -19.22 -6.76 -4.88
#